data_777238ec311563941ae30fc3116f3bb1
#
_entry.id   777238ec311563941ae30fc3116f3bb1
#
_cell.length_a   1.000
_cell.length_b   1.000
_cell.length_c   1.000
_cell.angle_alpha   90.00
_cell.angle_beta   90.00
_cell.angle_gamma   90.00
#
_symmetry.space_group_name_H-M   'P 1'
#
loop_
_entity.id
_entity.type
_entity.pdbx_description
1 polymer ?
#
loop_
_entity_poly.entity_id
_entity_poly.type
_entity_poly.pdbx_seq_one_letter_code
_entity_poly.pdbx_strand_id
1 'polypeptide(L)'
;PRPPPPPAPVAGRRFDLIASNPPFVLTPPAVREAGLPLMEYRDAGGPILPGLVAGLAEHLEPGATAVMLGNWEHRGTGSWRDTVAAWLPEGLDAWILERELQDPVEYATMWLRDGGLTPERDPEAFDAALEAWIDDFEARDVRGVGFGYLIVHRPRRPREPWRLLEEVTTSGQGVLGPHVAEVLEVRERLAGLDDAAVADLRPLLAPDVTEERHLIPGAAEPTVILLRQGGGLGRTLQASTAVAALAGVADGELSVGQVASAVAALSELNAADAAALRAEMVEATRHLLTTGFLHPGN
;
A
#
# COMPACT_ATOMS: atom_id res chain seq x y z
N PRO A 1 -22.83 -1.13 -15.74
CA PRO A 1 -23.76 -1.36 -14.64
C PRO A 1 -23.49 -0.31 -13.56
N ARG A 2 -24.53 0.34 -13.09
CA ARG A 2 -24.43 1.35 -12.02
C ARG A 2 -24.08 0.61 -10.73
N PRO A 3 -23.10 1.10 -9.92
CA PRO A 3 -22.83 0.48 -8.63
C PRO A 3 -24.10 0.43 -7.78
N PRO A 4 -24.27 -0.57 -6.91
CA PRO A 4 -25.39 -0.61 -6.00
C PRO A 4 -25.41 0.67 -5.15
N PRO A 5 -26.59 1.22 -4.85
CA PRO A 5 -26.70 2.39 -3.99
C PRO A 5 -26.10 2.06 -2.61
N PRO A 6 -25.43 3.03 -1.96
CA PRO A 6 -24.94 2.84 -0.60
C PRO A 6 -26.09 2.45 0.33
N PRO A 7 -25.81 1.71 1.41
CA PRO A 7 -26.85 1.32 2.36
C PRO A 7 -27.61 2.55 2.85
N ALA A 8 -28.94 2.50 2.75
CA ALA A 8 -29.86 3.59 3.05
C ALA A 8 -29.59 4.37 4.37
N PRO A 9 -29.06 3.73 5.46
CA PRO A 9 -28.78 4.43 6.72
C PRO A 9 -27.71 5.52 6.64
N VAL A 10 -26.79 5.49 5.65
CA VAL A 10 -25.66 6.45 5.55
C VAL A 10 -25.76 7.36 4.32
N ALA A 11 -26.83 7.27 3.55
CA ALA A 11 -27.05 8.10 2.37
C ALA A 11 -26.98 9.59 2.76
N GLY A 12 -26.18 10.37 2.03
CA GLY A 12 -25.98 11.79 2.25
C GLY A 12 -25.11 12.17 3.47
N ARG A 13 -24.60 11.18 4.21
CA ARG A 13 -23.65 11.44 5.33
C ARG A 13 -22.21 11.36 4.86
N ARG A 14 -21.37 12.18 5.49
CA ARG A 14 -19.92 12.15 5.31
C ARG A 14 -19.23 11.88 6.64
N PHE A 15 -18.03 11.34 6.57
CA PHE A 15 -17.27 10.86 7.72
C PHE A 15 -15.80 11.25 7.59
N ASP A 16 -15.16 11.48 8.73
CA ASP A 16 -13.72 11.74 8.83
C ASP A 16 -12.90 10.45 8.72
N LEU A 17 -13.51 9.32 9.09
CA LEU A 17 -12.92 7.99 9.00
C LEU A 17 -13.99 6.96 8.64
N ILE A 18 -13.66 6.12 7.65
CA ILE A 18 -14.41 4.92 7.33
C ILE A 18 -13.49 3.72 7.51
N ALA A 19 -13.85 2.80 8.42
CA ALA A 19 -13.15 1.54 8.60
C ALA A 19 -14.10 0.39 8.28
N SER A 20 -13.68 -0.56 7.44
CA SER A 20 -14.52 -1.68 7.05
C SER A 20 -13.74 -2.96 6.84
N ASN A 21 -14.30 -4.05 7.31
CA ASN A 21 -13.98 -5.41 6.90
C ASN A 21 -15.24 -5.98 6.21
N PRO A 22 -15.46 -5.66 4.94
CA PRO A 22 -16.67 -6.08 4.24
C PRO A 22 -16.64 -7.58 3.95
N PRO A 23 -17.81 -8.22 3.71
CA PRO A 23 -17.84 -9.57 3.19
C PRO A 23 -17.27 -9.58 1.76
N PHE A 24 -16.09 -10.15 1.57
CA PHE A 24 -15.37 -10.13 0.28
C PHE A 24 -15.11 -11.51 -0.32
N VAL A 25 -15.54 -12.59 0.34
CA VAL A 25 -15.37 -13.96 -0.19
C VAL A 25 -16.25 -14.14 -1.43
N LEU A 26 -15.65 -14.64 -2.50
CA LEU A 26 -16.28 -14.84 -3.79
C LEU A 26 -16.61 -16.32 -3.99
N THR A 27 -17.65 -16.81 -3.30
CA THR A 27 -18.08 -18.20 -3.43
C THR A 27 -18.72 -18.43 -4.81
N PRO A 28 -18.28 -19.44 -5.57
CA PRO A 28 -18.89 -19.78 -6.86
C PRO A 28 -20.37 -20.12 -6.75
N PRO A 29 -21.19 -19.81 -7.77
CA PRO A 29 -22.61 -20.14 -7.77
C PRO A 29 -22.90 -21.63 -7.51
N ALA A 30 -22.15 -22.54 -8.11
CA ALA A 30 -22.30 -23.98 -7.92
C ALA A 30 -22.10 -24.42 -6.47
N VAL A 31 -21.16 -23.83 -5.75
CA VAL A 31 -20.92 -24.11 -4.33
C VAL A 31 -22.07 -23.59 -3.47
N ARG A 32 -22.64 -22.45 -3.80
CA ARG A 32 -23.84 -21.89 -3.12
C ARG A 32 -25.06 -22.76 -3.33
N GLU A 33 -25.31 -23.19 -4.57
CA GLU A 33 -26.46 -24.01 -4.95
C GLU A 33 -26.42 -25.40 -4.32
N ALA A 34 -25.23 -25.92 -4.05
CA ALA A 34 -25.02 -27.17 -3.32
C ALA A 34 -25.47 -27.10 -1.85
N GLY A 35 -25.89 -25.93 -1.35
CA GLY A 35 -26.42 -25.75 0.01
C GLY A 35 -25.37 -25.96 1.11
N LEU A 36 -24.09 -25.81 0.79
CA LEU A 36 -23.03 -25.86 1.77
C LEU A 36 -23.18 -24.71 2.77
N PRO A 37 -22.79 -24.92 4.06
CA PRO A 37 -22.87 -23.87 5.06
C PRO A 37 -21.92 -22.73 4.69
N LEU A 38 -22.46 -21.74 4.00
CA LEU A 38 -21.74 -20.51 3.68
C LEU A 38 -21.77 -19.59 4.90
N MET A 39 -20.65 -18.99 5.15
CA MET A 39 -20.60 -17.90 6.13
C MET A 39 -21.16 -16.64 5.48
N GLU A 40 -22.49 -16.47 5.54
CA GLU A 40 -23.23 -15.35 4.92
C GLU A 40 -22.63 -13.97 5.25
N TYR A 41 -22.00 -13.83 6.42
CA TYR A 41 -21.32 -12.59 6.83
C TYR A 41 -19.97 -12.35 6.12
N ARG A 42 -19.43 -13.33 5.39
CA ARG A 42 -18.17 -13.24 4.63
C ARG A 42 -18.37 -13.18 3.14
N ASP A 43 -19.53 -13.57 2.68
CA ASP A 43 -19.88 -13.67 1.29
C ASP A 43 -21.13 -12.83 0.96
N ALA A 44 -20.95 -11.80 0.15
CA ALA A 44 -22.02 -10.87 -0.24
C ALA A 44 -22.85 -11.32 -1.44
N GLY A 45 -22.62 -12.53 -1.97
CA GLY A 45 -23.31 -12.98 -3.18
C GLY A 45 -22.65 -12.49 -4.48
N GLY A 46 -21.49 -11.84 -4.39
CA GLY A 46 -20.72 -11.32 -5.50
C GLY A 46 -19.77 -10.22 -5.06
N PRO A 47 -18.93 -9.67 -5.97
CA PRO A 47 -17.92 -8.68 -5.64
C PRO A 47 -18.58 -7.36 -5.22
N ILE A 48 -18.48 -7.01 -3.92
CA ILE A 48 -19.03 -5.75 -3.40
C ILE A 48 -17.98 -4.63 -3.31
N LEU A 49 -16.70 -4.97 -3.24
CA LEU A 49 -15.61 -4.01 -3.10
C LEU A 49 -15.61 -2.93 -4.19
N PRO A 50 -15.78 -3.24 -5.48
CA PRO A 50 -15.82 -2.22 -6.52
C PRO A 50 -16.89 -1.16 -6.26
N GLY A 51 -18.09 -1.59 -5.82
CA GLY A 51 -19.19 -0.68 -5.50
C GLY A 51 -18.96 0.15 -4.24
N LEU A 52 -18.37 -0.46 -3.19
CA LEU A 52 -18.02 0.23 -1.96
C LEU A 52 -16.94 1.30 -2.21
N VAL A 53 -15.89 0.93 -2.93
CA VAL A 53 -14.78 1.86 -3.25
C VAL A 53 -15.27 3.01 -4.12
N ALA A 54 -16.07 2.74 -5.16
CA ALA A 54 -16.63 3.78 -6.02
C ALA A 54 -17.53 4.77 -5.26
N GLY A 55 -18.23 4.31 -4.21
CA GLY A 55 -19.08 5.13 -3.36
C GLY A 55 -18.34 6.04 -2.37
N LEU A 56 -17.05 5.83 -2.11
CA LEU A 56 -16.31 6.57 -1.08
C LEU A 56 -16.27 8.10 -1.33
N ALA A 57 -16.28 8.52 -2.58
CA ALA A 57 -16.28 9.96 -2.92
C ALA A 57 -17.48 10.73 -2.35
N GLU A 58 -18.62 10.06 -2.15
CA GLU A 58 -19.83 10.66 -1.58
C GLU A 58 -19.81 10.72 -0.06
N HIS A 59 -18.99 9.87 0.58
CA HIS A 59 -19.02 9.63 2.04
C HIS A 59 -17.78 10.11 2.80
N LEU A 60 -16.72 10.55 2.13
CA LEU A 60 -15.54 11.09 2.80
C LEU A 60 -15.60 12.62 2.88
N GLU A 61 -15.32 13.19 4.06
CA GLU A 61 -15.04 14.62 4.21
C GLU A 61 -13.68 14.99 3.61
N PRO A 62 -13.41 16.26 3.25
CA PRO A 62 -12.07 16.70 2.87
C PRO A 62 -11.04 16.40 3.99
N GLY A 63 -9.95 15.72 3.67
CA GLY A 63 -8.95 15.25 4.63
C GLY A 63 -9.28 13.90 5.28
N ALA A 64 -10.43 13.31 4.97
CA ALA A 64 -10.86 12.03 5.53
C ALA A 64 -10.24 10.83 4.82
N THR A 65 -10.23 9.70 5.52
CA THR A 65 -9.64 8.44 5.02
C THR A 65 -10.61 7.27 5.19
N ALA A 66 -10.66 6.41 4.19
CA ALA A 66 -11.27 5.09 4.29
C ALA A 66 -10.16 4.02 4.33
N VAL A 67 -10.27 3.07 5.25
CA VAL A 67 -9.40 1.90 5.36
C VAL A 67 -10.26 0.65 5.32
N MET A 68 -10.01 -0.21 4.34
CA MET A 68 -10.78 -1.44 4.17
C MET A 68 -9.85 -2.63 3.99
N LEU A 69 -10.25 -3.79 4.51
CA LEU A 69 -9.72 -5.07 4.07
C LEU A 69 -10.39 -5.48 2.77
N GLY A 70 -9.68 -6.23 1.95
CA GLY A 70 -10.24 -6.75 0.72
C GLY A 70 -9.37 -7.77 0.04
N ASN A 71 -9.94 -8.35 -0.99
CA ASN A 71 -9.24 -9.23 -1.91
C ASN A 71 -9.55 -8.85 -3.36
N TRP A 72 -8.71 -9.30 -4.25
CA TRP A 72 -8.85 -9.12 -5.70
C TRP A 72 -8.20 -10.27 -6.45
N GLU A 73 -8.75 -10.56 -7.60
CA GLU A 73 -8.29 -11.67 -8.42
C GLU A 73 -7.15 -11.23 -9.36
N HIS A 74 -6.12 -12.06 -9.43
CA HIS A 74 -5.12 -12.04 -10.47
C HIS A 74 -5.61 -12.87 -11.64
N ARG A 75 -5.90 -12.26 -12.78
CA ARG A 75 -6.48 -12.93 -13.95
C ARG A 75 -5.54 -12.91 -15.14
N GLY A 76 -5.38 -14.05 -15.78
CA GLY A 76 -4.61 -14.20 -17.01
C GLY A 76 -3.22 -13.58 -16.91
N THR A 77 -2.87 -12.78 -17.92
CA THR A 77 -1.64 -11.99 -17.98
C THR A 77 -1.86 -10.52 -17.57
N GLY A 78 -3.08 -10.16 -17.15
CA GLY A 78 -3.42 -8.80 -16.73
C GLY A 78 -2.82 -8.43 -15.37
N SER A 79 -2.65 -7.14 -15.15
CA SER A 79 -2.20 -6.64 -13.84
C SER A 79 -3.39 -6.53 -12.88
N TRP A 80 -3.27 -7.07 -11.68
CA TRP A 80 -4.26 -6.83 -10.62
C TRP A 80 -4.40 -5.35 -10.29
N ARG A 81 -3.30 -4.59 -10.48
CA ARG A 81 -3.29 -3.14 -10.27
C ARG A 81 -4.28 -2.43 -11.17
N ASP A 82 -4.39 -2.85 -12.44
CA ASP A 82 -5.35 -2.25 -13.38
C ASP A 82 -6.79 -2.56 -12.96
N THR A 83 -7.02 -3.79 -12.50
CA THR A 83 -8.33 -4.22 -11.98
C THR A 83 -8.77 -3.37 -10.80
N VAL A 84 -7.91 -3.21 -9.80
CA VAL A 84 -8.23 -2.43 -8.59
C VAL A 84 -8.25 -0.93 -8.88
N ALA A 85 -7.35 -0.43 -9.74
CA ALA A 85 -7.35 0.98 -10.15
C ALA A 85 -8.68 1.40 -10.80
N ALA A 86 -9.34 0.50 -11.53
CA ALA A 86 -10.64 0.75 -12.14
C ALA A 86 -11.78 0.95 -11.12
N TRP A 87 -11.62 0.54 -9.86
CA TRP A 87 -12.60 0.77 -8.79
C TRP A 87 -12.48 2.16 -8.17
N LEU A 88 -11.29 2.78 -8.29
CA LEU A 88 -10.94 4.01 -7.58
C LEU A 88 -11.65 5.21 -8.20
N PRO A 89 -12.42 5.99 -7.40
CA PRO A 89 -13.09 7.17 -7.90
C PRO A 89 -12.10 8.28 -8.27
N GLU A 90 -12.50 9.16 -9.15
CA GLU A 90 -11.74 10.36 -9.48
C GLU A 90 -11.56 11.28 -8.27
N GLY A 91 -10.45 11.99 -8.22
CA GLY A 91 -10.18 13.00 -7.20
C GLY A 91 -9.84 12.48 -5.80
N LEU A 92 -9.80 11.15 -5.61
CA LEU A 92 -9.33 10.53 -4.36
C LEU A 92 -7.96 9.91 -4.53
N ASP A 93 -7.11 10.13 -3.54
CA ASP A 93 -5.83 9.42 -3.41
C ASP A 93 -6.08 7.96 -3.03
N ALA A 94 -5.19 7.08 -3.45
CA ALA A 94 -5.30 5.68 -3.08
C ALA A 94 -3.94 5.05 -2.83
N TRP A 95 -3.86 4.31 -1.73
CA TRP A 95 -2.74 3.46 -1.38
C TRP A 95 -3.28 2.04 -1.17
N ILE A 96 -2.98 1.17 -2.12
CA ILE A 96 -3.42 -0.22 -2.10
C ILE A 96 -2.21 -1.10 -1.81
N LEU A 97 -2.29 -1.87 -0.74
CA LEU A 97 -1.23 -2.75 -0.27
C LEU A 97 -1.66 -4.20 -0.45
N GLU A 98 -1.07 -4.91 -1.40
CA GLU A 98 -1.19 -6.37 -1.45
C GLU A 98 -0.22 -6.97 -0.44
N ARG A 99 -0.78 -7.72 0.51
CA ARG A 99 -0.05 -8.29 1.64
C ARG A 99 0.26 -9.77 1.48
N GLU A 100 -0.61 -10.44 0.76
CA GLU A 100 -0.57 -11.88 0.55
C GLU A 100 -1.18 -12.21 -0.80
N LEU A 101 -0.63 -13.20 -1.47
CA LEU A 101 -1.18 -13.79 -2.68
C LEU A 101 -1.34 -15.29 -2.42
N GLN A 102 -2.55 -15.80 -2.55
CA GLN A 102 -2.87 -17.21 -2.46
C GLN A 102 -3.14 -17.79 -3.85
N ASP A 103 -2.74 -19.03 -4.06
CA ASP A 103 -3.17 -19.75 -5.24
C ASP A 103 -4.65 -20.17 -5.14
N PRO A 104 -5.30 -20.56 -6.25
CA PRO A 104 -6.72 -20.92 -6.26
C PRO A 104 -7.08 -22.05 -5.29
N VAL A 105 -6.22 -23.05 -5.12
CA VAL A 105 -6.46 -24.20 -4.25
C VAL A 105 -6.33 -23.80 -2.78
N GLU A 106 -5.31 -23.03 -2.44
CA GLU A 106 -5.13 -22.48 -1.09
C GLU A 106 -6.34 -21.62 -0.69
N TYR A 107 -6.76 -20.72 -1.56
CA TYR A 107 -7.91 -19.85 -1.33
C TYR A 107 -9.20 -20.65 -1.11
N ALA A 108 -9.53 -21.55 -2.02
CA ALA A 108 -10.73 -22.37 -1.92
C ALA A 108 -10.71 -23.26 -0.66
N THR A 109 -9.58 -23.92 -0.40
CA THR A 109 -9.40 -24.78 0.78
C THR A 109 -9.59 -24.01 2.09
N MET A 110 -9.02 -22.81 2.18
CA MET A 110 -9.16 -21.94 3.36
C MET A 110 -10.63 -21.64 3.65
N TRP A 111 -11.39 -21.21 2.62
CA TRP A 111 -12.78 -20.82 2.82
C TRP A 111 -13.73 -21.99 3.01
N LEU A 112 -13.46 -23.15 2.39
CA LEU A 112 -14.22 -24.38 2.64
C LEU A 112 -14.03 -24.84 4.09
N ARG A 113 -12.79 -24.87 4.60
CA ARG A 113 -12.48 -25.23 5.99
C ARG A 113 -13.08 -24.25 6.99
N ASP A 114 -13.00 -22.96 6.71
CA ASP A 114 -13.59 -21.92 7.54
C ASP A 114 -15.13 -22.01 7.56
N GLY A 115 -15.75 -22.45 6.48
CA GLY A 115 -17.17 -22.80 6.39
C GLY A 115 -17.55 -24.09 7.10
N GLY A 116 -16.57 -24.81 7.69
CA GLY A 116 -16.78 -26.07 8.43
C GLY A 116 -16.83 -27.32 7.55
N LEU A 117 -16.57 -27.18 6.26
CA LEU A 117 -16.42 -28.30 5.33
C LEU A 117 -14.94 -28.70 5.28
N THR A 118 -14.63 -29.88 5.77
CA THR A 118 -13.25 -30.35 5.84
C THR A 118 -13.13 -31.77 5.31
N PRO A 119 -11.99 -32.15 4.70
CA PRO A 119 -11.81 -33.48 4.15
C PRO A 119 -11.83 -34.59 5.23
N GLU A 120 -11.58 -34.23 6.50
CA GLU A 120 -11.61 -35.16 7.62
C GLU A 120 -13.05 -35.53 8.05
N ARG A 121 -14.03 -34.66 7.77
CA ARG A 121 -15.43 -34.85 8.14
C ARG A 121 -16.27 -35.39 7.00
N ASP A 122 -16.07 -34.87 5.81
CA ASP A 122 -16.81 -35.24 4.60
C ASP A 122 -15.90 -35.07 3.38
N PRO A 123 -15.07 -36.08 3.06
CA PRO A 123 -14.13 -35.97 1.96
C PRO A 123 -14.82 -35.82 0.60
N GLU A 124 -15.94 -36.52 0.36
CA GLU A 124 -16.63 -36.47 -0.93
C GLU A 124 -17.24 -35.07 -1.18
N ALA A 125 -17.89 -34.50 -0.17
CA ALA A 125 -18.46 -33.14 -0.29
C ALA A 125 -17.36 -32.07 -0.38
N PHE A 126 -16.23 -32.27 0.35
CA PHE A 126 -15.09 -31.34 0.26
C PHE A 126 -14.49 -31.34 -1.14
N ASP A 127 -14.21 -32.52 -1.71
CA ASP A 127 -13.61 -32.64 -3.04
C ASP A 127 -14.55 -32.06 -4.12
N ALA A 128 -15.84 -32.37 -4.06
CA ALA A 128 -16.81 -31.80 -4.99
C ALA A 128 -16.91 -30.27 -4.91
N ALA A 129 -16.86 -29.70 -3.70
CA ALA A 129 -16.88 -28.25 -3.51
C ALA A 129 -15.57 -27.60 -3.98
N LEU A 130 -14.42 -28.22 -3.70
CA LEU A 130 -13.12 -27.75 -4.17
C LEU A 130 -13.05 -27.76 -5.70
N GLU A 131 -13.50 -28.83 -6.35
CA GLU A 131 -13.58 -28.94 -7.81
C GLU A 131 -14.43 -27.79 -8.38
N ALA A 132 -15.60 -27.54 -7.81
CA ALA A 132 -16.46 -26.44 -8.25
C ALA A 132 -15.81 -25.04 -8.11
N TRP A 133 -14.98 -24.83 -7.08
CA TRP A 133 -14.20 -23.60 -6.94
C TRP A 133 -13.13 -23.47 -8.02
N ILE A 134 -12.40 -24.54 -8.28
CA ILE A 134 -11.33 -24.55 -9.28
C ILE A 134 -11.88 -24.39 -10.70
N ASP A 135 -12.97 -25.08 -11.03
CA ASP A 135 -13.65 -24.92 -12.32
C ASP A 135 -14.09 -23.48 -12.57
N ASP A 136 -14.65 -22.80 -11.56
CA ASP A 136 -15.06 -21.39 -11.66
C ASP A 136 -13.85 -20.48 -11.85
N PHE A 137 -12.76 -20.71 -11.11
CA PHE A 137 -11.54 -19.94 -11.26
C PHE A 137 -10.88 -20.16 -12.64
N GLU A 138 -10.83 -21.40 -13.12
CA GLU A 138 -10.32 -21.72 -14.47
C GLU A 138 -11.17 -21.06 -15.56
N ALA A 139 -12.50 -21.14 -15.45
CA ALA A 139 -13.41 -20.52 -16.41
C ALA A 139 -13.24 -18.99 -16.50
N ARG A 140 -12.79 -18.35 -15.44
CA ARG A 140 -12.54 -16.90 -15.36
C ARG A 140 -11.06 -16.51 -15.51
N ASP A 141 -10.18 -17.51 -15.78
CA ASP A 141 -8.73 -17.37 -15.85
C ASP A 141 -8.10 -16.73 -14.60
N VAL A 142 -8.61 -17.08 -13.41
CA VAL A 142 -8.06 -16.66 -12.13
C VAL A 142 -6.82 -17.47 -11.81
N ARG A 143 -5.69 -16.80 -11.60
CA ARG A 143 -4.38 -17.40 -11.31
C ARG A 143 -3.99 -17.31 -9.85
N GLY A 144 -4.65 -16.44 -9.10
CA GLY A 144 -4.46 -16.24 -7.68
C GLY A 144 -5.41 -15.19 -7.13
N VAL A 145 -5.48 -15.10 -5.82
CA VAL A 145 -6.27 -14.09 -5.10
C VAL A 145 -5.35 -13.34 -4.15
N GLY A 146 -5.20 -12.04 -4.41
CA GLY A 146 -4.48 -11.12 -3.55
C GLY A 146 -5.34 -10.65 -2.38
N PHE A 147 -4.72 -10.49 -1.21
CA PHE A 147 -5.34 -9.94 -0.01
C PHE A 147 -4.58 -8.71 0.45
N GLY A 148 -5.31 -7.72 0.96
CA GLY A 148 -4.62 -6.54 1.45
C GLY A 148 -5.50 -5.44 1.98
N TYR A 149 -4.92 -4.25 2.01
CA TYR A 149 -5.55 -3.04 2.50
C TYR A 149 -5.84 -2.09 1.35
N LEU A 150 -7.05 -1.53 1.36
CA LEU A 150 -7.42 -0.39 0.52
C LEU A 150 -7.47 0.83 1.42
N ILE A 151 -6.54 1.75 1.22
CA ILE A 151 -6.47 3.04 1.92
C ILE A 151 -6.81 4.10 0.89
N VAL A 152 -7.96 4.74 1.05
CA VAL A 152 -8.46 5.77 0.12
C VAL A 152 -8.62 7.07 0.89
N HIS A 153 -7.98 8.13 0.41
CA HIS A 153 -7.94 9.41 1.09
C HIS A 153 -8.53 10.52 0.22
N ARG A 154 -9.38 11.35 0.81
CA ARG A 154 -9.87 12.56 0.16
C ARG A 154 -8.94 13.73 0.44
N PRO A 155 -8.25 14.31 -0.55
CA PRO A 155 -7.40 15.45 -0.33
C PRO A 155 -8.16 16.60 0.34
N ARG A 156 -7.48 17.35 1.22
CA ARG A 156 -8.05 18.57 1.86
C ARG A 156 -8.39 19.64 0.85
N ARG A 157 -7.63 19.69 -0.24
CA ARG A 157 -7.84 20.61 -1.38
C ARG A 157 -7.84 19.82 -2.67
N PRO A 158 -8.68 20.17 -3.65
CA PRO A 158 -8.65 19.57 -4.97
C PRO A 158 -7.25 19.66 -5.60
N ARG A 159 -6.72 18.53 -6.03
CA ARG A 159 -5.46 18.36 -6.75
C ARG A 159 -5.48 17.08 -7.56
N GLU A 160 -4.47 16.88 -8.38
CA GLU A 160 -4.24 15.59 -9.02
C GLU A 160 -4.03 14.50 -7.96
N PRO A 161 -4.81 13.43 -7.97
CA PRO A 161 -4.68 12.37 -6.98
C PRO A 161 -3.43 11.53 -7.24
N TRP A 162 -2.73 11.15 -6.18
CA TRP A 162 -1.70 10.13 -6.27
C TRP A 162 -2.31 8.74 -6.07
N ARG A 163 -1.77 7.76 -6.77
CA ARG A 163 -2.19 6.36 -6.66
C ARG A 163 -0.96 5.47 -6.57
N LEU A 164 -0.88 4.68 -5.52
CA LEU A 164 0.18 3.70 -5.28
C LEU A 164 -0.46 2.35 -5.02
N LEU A 165 -0.22 1.41 -5.92
CA LEU A 165 -0.67 0.02 -5.80
C LEU A 165 0.57 -0.85 -5.78
N GLU A 166 0.87 -1.45 -4.64
CA GLU A 166 2.13 -2.14 -4.43
C GLU A 166 1.96 -3.45 -3.65
N GLU A 167 2.89 -4.36 -3.87
CA GLU A 167 3.03 -5.59 -3.10
C GLU A 167 4.00 -5.34 -1.95
N VAL A 168 3.55 -5.57 -0.74
CA VAL A 168 4.35 -5.39 0.48
C VAL A 168 4.13 -6.58 1.39
N THR A 169 4.96 -7.59 1.27
CA THR A 169 4.92 -8.82 2.08
C THR A 169 5.63 -8.67 3.43
N THR A 170 6.50 -7.65 3.56
CA THR A 170 7.21 -7.33 4.80
C THR A 170 6.31 -6.61 5.80
N SER A 171 6.63 -6.72 7.07
CA SER A 171 5.97 -5.99 8.16
C SER A 171 7.01 -5.50 9.15
N GLY A 172 6.92 -4.24 9.55
CA GLY A 172 7.65 -3.71 10.68
C GLY A 172 6.99 -4.11 12.01
N GLN A 173 7.65 -3.76 13.11
CA GLN A 173 7.09 -3.94 14.44
C GLN A 173 6.01 -2.88 14.72
N GLY A 174 5.06 -3.23 15.59
CA GLY A 174 4.03 -2.32 16.06
C GLY A 174 2.76 -2.31 15.19
N VAL A 175 1.98 -1.25 15.35
CA VAL A 175 0.70 -1.07 14.67
C VAL A 175 0.85 -0.19 13.42
N LEU A 176 0.18 -0.57 12.34
CA LEU A 176 0.31 0.11 11.05
C LEU A 176 -0.43 1.47 10.99
N GLY A 177 -1.49 1.64 11.79
CA GLY A 177 -2.34 2.84 11.73
C GLY A 177 -1.60 4.18 11.85
N PRO A 178 -0.74 4.39 12.85
CA PRO A 178 0.05 5.62 12.98
C PRO A 178 0.95 5.89 11.78
N HIS A 179 1.61 4.86 11.24
CA HIS A 179 2.44 4.98 10.04
C HIS A 179 1.62 5.42 8.83
N VAL A 180 0.45 4.82 8.60
CA VAL A 180 -0.45 5.22 7.51
C VAL A 180 -0.89 6.67 7.67
N ALA A 181 -1.31 7.08 8.87
CA ALA A 181 -1.75 8.45 9.13
C ALA A 181 -0.64 9.47 8.86
N GLU A 182 0.58 9.17 9.28
CA GLU A 182 1.74 10.03 9.04
C GLU A 182 2.09 10.14 7.56
N VAL A 183 2.13 9.02 6.83
CA VAL A 183 2.40 9.02 5.39
C VAL A 183 1.36 9.87 4.63
N LEU A 184 0.08 9.75 4.98
CA LEU A 184 -0.98 10.57 4.37
C LEU A 184 -0.80 12.06 4.67
N GLU A 185 -0.50 12.43 5.91
CA GLU A 185 -0.24 13.84 6.29
C GLU A 185 0.99 14.41 5.59
N VAL A 186 2.06 13.63 5.50
CA VAL A 186 3.27 14.01 4.75
C VAL A 186 2.96 14.24 3.28
N ARG A 187 2.18 13.37 2.64
CA ARG A 187 1.77 13.53 1.24
C ARG A 187 0.91 14.76 1.03
N GLU A 188 -0.01 15.06 1.94
CA GLU A 188 -0.79 16.32 1.91
C GLU A 188 0.12 17.56 1.99
N ARG A 189 1.13 17.55 2.87
CA ARG A 189 2.09 18.63 3.03
C ARG A 189 2.96 18.79 1.78
N LEU A 190 3.51 17.71 1.25
CA LEU A 190 4.41 17.73 0.10
C LEU A 190 3.72 18.12 -1.22
N ALA A 191 2.42 17.87 -1.35
CA ALA A 191 1.67 18.19 -2.55
C ALA A 191 1.67 19.70 -2.91
N GLY A 192 1.93 20.57 -1.92
CA GLY A 192 2.03 22.02 -2.11
C GLY A 192 3.45 22.55 -2.21
N LEU A 193 4.48 21.69 -2.14
CA LEU A 193 5.88 22.12 -2.10
C LEU A 193 6.57 21.87 -3.44
N ASP A 194 7.21 22.92 -3.96
CA ASP A 194 8.18 22.80 -5.05
C ASP A 194 9.54 22.27 -4.56
N ASP A 195 10.47 22.07 -5.47
CA ASP A 195 11.79 21.51 -5.15
C ASP A 195 12.64 22.47 -4.28
N ALA A 196 12.45 23.77 -4.41
CA ALA A 196 13.12 24.73 -3.56
C ALA A 196 12.63 24.63 -2.12
N ALA A 197 11.33 24.53 -1.92
CA ALA A 197 10.73 24.36 -0.60
C ALA A 197 11.08 23.02 0.04
N VAL A 198 11.18 21.94 -0.75
CA VAL A 198 11.68 20.63 -0.24
C VAL A 198 13.14 20.71 0.14
N ALA A 199 13.98 21.40 -0.64
CA ALA A 199 15.38 21.60 -0.31
C ALA A 199 15.60 22.40 0.99
N ASP A 200 14.62 23.22 1.41
CA ASP A 200 14.64 23.98 2.67
C ASP A 200 14.16 23.17 3.88
N LEU A 201 13.55 21.99 3.66
CA LEU A 201 13.14 21.11 4.77
C LEU A 201 14.36 20.64 5.56
N ARG A 202 14.14 20.48 6.87
CA ARG A 202 15.10 19.95 7.85
C ARG A 202 14.56 18.63 8.42
N PRO A 203 14.72 17.52 7.67
CA PRO A 203 14.10 16.26 8.04
C PRO A 203 14.78 15.65 9.27
N LEU A 204 14.01 14.79 9.94
CA LEU A 204 14.46 13.92 11.03
C LEU A 204 14.47 12.48 10.55
N LEU A 205 15.54 11.73 10.82
CA LEU A 205 15.56 10.29 10.59
C LEU A 205 14.54 9.62 11.53
N ALA A 206 13.73 8.71 11.00
CA ALA A 206 12.81 7.92 11.83
C ALA A 206 13.64 7.06 12.82
N PRO A 207 13.25 6.99 14.11
CA PRO A 207 14.09 6.40 15.17
C PRO A 207 14.27 4.88 15.05
N ASP A 208 13.47 4.23 14.20
CA ASP A 208 13.51 2.80 13.92
C ASP A 208 14.29 2.45 12.64
N VAL A 209 14.86 3.44 11.97
CA VAL A 209 15.66 3.24 10.76
C VAL A 209 17.09 2.86 11.13
N THR A 210 17.58 1.79 10.50
CA THR A 210 18.96 1.32 10.61
C THR A 210 19.63 1.33 9.25
N GLU A 211 20.97 1.45 9.25
CA GLU A 211 21.80 1.39 8.05
C GLU A 211 22.68 0.13 8.05
N GLU A 212 22.72 -0.56 6.92
CA GLU A 212 23.61 -1.70 6.67
C GLU A 212 24.54 -1.37 5.51
N ARG A 213 25.86 -1.64 5.69
CA ARG A 213 26.87 -1.46 4.64
C ARG A 213 27.53 -2.78 4.30
N HIS A 214 27.45 -3.16 3.03
CA HIS A 214 28.05 -4.38 2.53
C HIS A 214 29.35 -4.06 1.77
N LEU A 215 30.45 -4.62 2.25
CA LEU A 215 31.77 -4.44 1.65
C LEU A 215 32.26 -5.76 1.05
N ILE A 216 32.93 -5.67 -0.08
CA ILE A 216 33.77 -6.78 -0.55
C ILE A 216 34.98 -6.87 0.38
N PRO A 217 35.38 -8.09 0.81
CA PRO A 217 36.54 -8.23 1.68
C PRO A 217 37.78 -7.51 1.13
N GLY A 218 38.34 -6.58 1.95
CA GLY A 218 39.47 -5.75 1.56
C GLY A 218 39.12 -4.43 0.83
N ALA A 219 37.90 -4.18 0.49
CA ALA A 219 37.44 -2.89 -0.05
C ALA A 219 37.23 -1.87 1.09
N ALA A 220 37.56 -0.60 0.83
CA ALA A 220 37.32 0.51 1.75
C ALA A 220 35.88 1.04 1.63
N GLU A 221 35.28 0.98 0.42
CA GLU A 221 33.97 1.52 0.12
C GLU A 221 32.93 0.42 0.04
N PRO A 222 31.71 0.66 0.56
CA PRO A 222 30.61 -0.27 0.44
C PRO A 222 30.12 -0.37 -1.01
N THR A 223 29.79 -1.58 -1.44
CA THR A 223 29.15 -1.83 -2.74
C THR A 223 27.64 -1.68 -2.67
N VAL A 224 27.06 -1.87 -1.48
CA VAL A 224 25.62 -1.72 -1.21
C VAL A 224 25.43 -1.06 0.14
N ILE A 225 24.57 -0.05 0.18
CA ILE A 225 24.09 0.58 1.42
C ILE A 225 22.59 0.37 1.46
N LEU A 226 22.09 -0.18 2.56
CA LEU A 226 20.66 -0.40 2.80
C LEU A 226 20.19 0.42 3.99
N LEU A 227 19.05 1.09 3.84
CA LEU A 227 18.28 1.63 4.95
C LEU A 227 17.11 0.69 5.24
N ARG A 228 16.92 0.32 6.50
CA ARG A 228 15.83 -0.56 6.93
C ARG A 228 14.94 0.10 7.97
N GLN A 229 13.64 -0.03 7.79
CA GLN A 229 12.65 0.34 8.80
C GLN A 229 12.42 -0.81 9.78
N GLY A 230 12.41 -0.51 11.07
CA GLY A 230 11.99 -1.44 12.13
C GLY A 230 10.47 -1.49 12.29
N GLY A 231 9.78 -0.38 12.02
CA GLY A 231 8.31 -0.22 12.12
C GLY A 231 7.61 -0.14 10.76
N GLY A 232 6.38 0.35 10.78
CA GLY A 232 5.58 0.58 9.60
C GLY A 232 5.43 -0.66 8.72
N LEU A 233 5.80 -0.54 7.45
CA LEU A 233 5.77 -1.65 6.49
C LEU A 233 7.05 -2.49 6.48
N GLY A 234 8.07 -2.18 7.31
CA GLY A 234 9.32 -2.93 7.37
C GLY A 234 10.11 -2.84 6.07
N ARG A 235 10.09 -1.68 5.42
CA ARG A 235 10.73 -1.48 4.11
C ARG A 235 12.25 -1.55 4.21
N THR A 236 12.86 -2.01 3.13
CA THR A 236 14.31 -1.90 2.89
C THR A 236 14.52 -1.11 1.61
N LEU A 237 15.37 -0.09 1.68
CA LEU A 237 15.73 0.77 0.57
C LEU A 237 17.23 0.66 0.31
N GLN A 238 17.63 0.43 -0.93
CA GLN A 238 19.02 0.61 -1.34
C GLN A 238 19.29 2.10 -1.55
N ALA A 239 20.23 2.63 -0.77
CA ALA A 239 20.60 4.04 -0.79
C ALA A 239 21.88 4.28 -1.60
N SER A 240 21.93 5.40 -2.33
CA SER A 240 23.19 5.94 -2.82
C SER A 240 24.01 6.50 -1.65
N THR A 241 25.31 6.74 -1.86
CA THR A 241 26.16 7.41 -0.87
C THR A 241 25.59 8.77 -0.45
N ALA A 242 25.00 9.50 -1.38
CA ALA A 242 24.38 10.80 -1.13
C ALA A 242 23.13 10.69 -0.23
N VAL A 243 22.28 9.69 -0.50
CA VAL A 243 21.08 9.42 0.29
C VAL A 243 21.44 8.91 1.69
N ALA A 244 22.44 8.06 1.81
CA ALA A 244 22.96 7.61 3.10
C ALA A 244 23.57 8.76 3.91
N ALA A 245 24.29 9.67 3.25
CA ALA A 245 24.83 10.88 3.90
C ALA A 245 23.70 11.78 4.42
N LEU A 246 22.63 11.99 3.62
CA LEU A 246 21.45 12.74 4.05
C LEU A 246 20.81 12.08 5.28
N ALA A 247 20.56 10.77 5.23
CA ALA A 247 19.96 10.03 6.34
C ALA A 247 20.83 10.12 7.63
N GLY A 248 22.15 10.02 7.49
CA GLY A 248 23.10 10.06 8.60
C GLY A 248 23.19 11.41 9.33
N VAL A 249 22.73 12.52 8.70
CA VAL A 249 22.74 13.87 9.29
C VAL A 249 21.33 14.47 9.43
N ALA A 250 20.30 13.65 9.24
CA ALA A 250 18.90 14.07 9.33
C ALA A 250 18.46 14.13 10.80
N ASP A 251 18.93 15.15 11.51
CA ASP A 251 18.63 15.45 12.92
C ASP A 251 17.79 16.72 13.11
N GLY A 252 17.34 17.33 12.00
CA GLY A 252 16.57 18.58 12.00
C GLY A 252 17.40 19.86 12.02
N GLU A 253 18.74 19.80 12.08
CA GLU A 253 19.60 20.98 12.12
C GLU A 253 19.87 21.54 10.71
N LEU A 254 20.21 20.68 9.75
CA LEU A 254 20.56 21.06 8.39
C LEU A 254 19.39 20.88 7.44
N SER A 255 19.25 21.82 6.49
CA SER A 255 18.33 21.63 5.40
C SER A 255 18.89 20.66 4.35
N VAL A 256 18.02 20.01 3.58
CA VAL A 256 18.39 19.12 2.46
C VAL A 256 19.35 19.84 1.51
N GLY A 257 19.09 21.10 1.18
CA GLY A 257 19.96 21.91 0.33
C GLY A 257 21.33 22.21 0.94
N GLN A 258 21.41 22.40 2.27
CA GLN A 258 22.70 22.56 2.97
C GLN A 258 23.50 21.26 2.95
N VAL A 259 22.85 20.11 3.17
CA VAL A 259 23.51 18.78 3.08
C VAL A 259 24.01 18.54 1.66
N ALA A 260 23.17 18.79 0.63
CA ALA A 260 23.59 18.66 -0.77
C ALA A 260 24.82 19.53 -1.10
N SER A 261 24.83 20.78 -0.62
CA SER A 261 25.96 21.69 -0.84
C SER A 261 27.24 21.23 -0.13
N ALA A 262 27.12 20.70 1.08
CA ALA A 262 28.25 20.17 1.83
C ALA A 262 28.85 18.90 1.15
N VAL A 263 28.01 17.97 0.71
CA VAL A 263 28.43 16.76 -0.01
C VAL A 263 29.10 17.14 -1.35
N ALA A 264 28.51 18.07 -2.11
CA ALA A 264 29.11 18.56 -3.35
C ALA A 264 30.50 19.17 -3.15
N ALA A 265 30.68 19.96 -2.08
CA ALA A 265 31.97 20.56 -1.75
C ALA A 265 33.01 19.52 -1.34
N LEU A 266 32.63 18.53 -0.50
CA LEU A 266 33.50 17.45 -0.06
C LEU A 266 33.93 16.51 -1.20
N SER A 267 33.07 16.35 -2.20
CA SER A 267 33.33 15.55 -3.39
C SER A 267 33.92 16.33 -4.55
N GLU A 268 34.27 17.60 -4.34
CA GLU A 268 34.88 18.51 -5.33
C GLU A 268 34.10 18.55 -6.65
N LEU A 269 32.73 18.51 -6.59
CA LEU A 269 31.89 18.49 -7.77
C LEU A 269 31.89 19.83 -8.49
N ASN A 270 31.85 19.79 -9.82
CA ASN A 270 31.59 20.99 -10.61
C ASN A 270 30.13 21.46 -10.45
N ALA A 271 29.81 22.64 -10.96
CA ALA A 271 28.48 23.25 -10.78
C ALA A 271 27.32 22.42 -11.37
N ALA A 272 27.55 21.71 -12.47
CA ALA A 272 26.52 20.86 -13.09
C ALA A 272 26.23 19.61 -12.25
N ASP A 273 27.28 18.94 -11.80
CA ASP A 273 27.17 17.74 -10.96
C ASP A 273 26.61 18.09 -9.57
N ALA A 274 26.97 19.24 -9.00
CA ALA A 274 26.39 19.73 -7.74
C ALA A 274 24.88 20.02 -7.88
N ALA A 275 24.43 20.53 -9.01
CA ALA A 275 23.01 20.75 -9.28
C ALA A 275 22.27 19.41 -9.44
N ALA A 276 22.86 18.43 -10.12
CA ALA A 276 22.30 17.08 -10.25
C ALA A 276 22.17 16.39 -8.90
N LEU A 277 23.22 16.44 -8.05
CA LEU A 277 23.20 15.93 -6.68
C LEU A 277 22.08 16.55 -5.84
N ARG A 278 21.91 17.88 -5.94
CA ARG A 278 20.81 18.56 -5.23
C ARG A 278 19.45 18.04 -5.67
N ALA A 279 19.23 17.86 -6.97
CA ALA A 279 17.98 17.32 -7.50
C ALA A 279 17.74 15.88 -7.03
N GLU A 280 18.78 15.02 -7.05
CA GLU A 280 18.70 13.65 -6.51
C GLU A 280 18.31 13.67 -5.03
N MET A 281 18.94 14.51 -4.20
CA MET A 281 18.63 14.59 -2.78
C MET A 281 17.20 15.10 -2.50
N VAL A 282 16.71 16.04 -3.29
CA VAL A 282 15.32 16.53 -3.18
C VAL A 282 14.33 15.42 -3.51
N GLU A 283 14.53 14.69 -4.58
CA GLU A 283 13.67 13.56 -4.96
C GLU A 283 13.74 12.43 -3.93
N ALA A 284 14.95 12.07 -3.49
CA ALA A 284 15.14 11.11 -2.42
C ALA A 284 14.45 11.53 -1.12
N THR A 285 14.48 12.82 -0.76
CA THR A 285 13.78 13.35 0.41
C THR A 285 12.28 13.15 0.29
N ARG A 286 11.68 13.46 -0.86
CA ARG A 286 10.25 13.19 -1.11
C ARG A 286 9.92 11.71 -0.93
N HIS A 287 10.74 10.84 -1.48
CA HIS A 287 10.56 9.40 -1.37
C HIS A 287 10.69 8.91 0.09
N LEU A 288 11.74 9.30 0.79
CA LEU A 288 12.00 8.91 2.18
C LEU A 288 10.91 9.41 3.14
N LEU A 289 10.41 10.63 2.94
CA LEU A 289 9.30 11.19 3.69
C LEU A 289 7.99 10.42 3.42
N THR A 290 7.67 10.15 2.15
CA THR A 290 6.43 9.46 1.77
C THR A 290 6.44 7.96 2.03
N THR A 291 7.57 7.41 2.41
CA THR A 291 7.74 6.00 2.82
C THR A 291 8.03 5.85 4.31
N GLY A 292 8.17 6.96 5.05
CA GLY A 292 8.34 6.95 6.50
C GLY A 292 9.76 6.65 6.98
N PHE A 293 10.77 6.76 6.11
CA PHE A 293 12.19 6.73 6.55
C PHE A 293 12.61 8.04 7.20
N LEU A 294 12.01 9.14 6.77
CA LEU A 294 12.20 10.47 7.34
C LEU A 294 10.85 11.01 7.85
N HIS A 295 10.92 11.83 8.88
CA HIS A 295 9.82 12.69 9.34
C HIS A 295 10.08 14.12 8.89
N PRO A 296 9.03 14.89 8.53
CA PRO A 296 9.21 16.31 8.27
C PRO A 296 9.61 16.99 9.58
N GLY A 297 10.80 17.57 9.62
CA GLY A 297 11.19 18.44 10.72
C GLY A 297 10.27 19.68 10.84
N ASN A 298 10.43 20.42 11.90
CA ASN A 298 9.69 21.66 12.17
C ASN A 298 10.01 22.77 11.17
#